data_19beb87a8b5dfe9f3adf4e6591a50e59
#
_entry.id   19beb87a8b5dfe9f3adf4e6591a50e59
#
_cell.length_a   1.000
_cell.length_b   1.000
_cell.length_c   1.000
_cell.angle_alpha   90.00
_cell.angle_beta   90.00
_cell.angle_gamma   90.00
#
_symmetry.space_group_name_H-M   'P 1'
#
loop_
_entity.id
_entity.type
_entity.pdbx_description
1 polymer ?
#
loop_
_entity_poly.entity_id
_entity_poly.type
_entity_poly.pdbx_seq_one_letter_code
_entity_poly.pdbx_strand_id
1 'polypeptide(L)'
;MVEKKITDIVIVGAGPAGLTASIYAARAGLSAVVLEELGAGGQLLSIDNLENYPGFPDGINGFEVAYSLQAQAERFGAVIESDKAVSISVNEGNSGDSRFVVQGIQDSYSARSVIIATGAKPDPLPVDGADALVGKGVSYCATCDGNFFRNRDVIVVGGGDSAVADVVYLSRVAQSVHLVHRREALKASPWYARQLEGIGNLVTHWSCVVSDVLQEEGRVSGVQLNNVLTGETSTIRAQGVFVAIGTRPDTKWLSGIVELDESGYLVADEGGATSVPGLFAAGDVRTTPLRQVVTAVSDGALAAEAAASFLASC
;
A
#
# COMPACT_ATOMS: atom_id res chain seq x y z
N MET A 1 -25.10 -21.28 2.82
CA MET A 1 -24.73 -21.09 4.24
C MET A 1 -23.28 -20.66 4.22
N VAL A 2 -22.93 -19.53 4.83
CA VAL A 2 -21.54 -19.08 4.99
C VAL A 2 -20.85 -20.08 5.92
N GLU A 3 -19.75 -20.67 5.48
CA GLU A 3 -18.99 -21.62 6.30
C GLU A 3 -18.25 -20.84 7.40
N LYS A 4 -18.33 -21.33 8.64
CA LYS A 4 -17.63 -20.73 9.78
C LYS A 4 -16.28 -21.42 9.95
N LYS A 5 -15.19 -20.74 9.55
CA LYS A 5 -13.83 -21.21 9.74
C LYS A 5 -13.29 -20.73 11.10
N ILE A 6 -12.73 -21.62 11.89
CA ILE A 6 -12.20 -21.32 13.22
C ILE A 6 -10.67 -21.43 13.17
N THR A 7 -9.97 -20.42 13.69
CA THR A 7 -8.50 -20.35 13.72
C THR A 7 -8.02 -19.59 14.97
N ASP A 8 -6.76 -19.70 15.35
CA ASP A 8 -6.19 -18.91 16.45
C ASP A 8 -6.08 -17.44 16.03
N ILE A 9 -5.56 -17.19 14.82
CA ILE A 9 -5.33 -15.83 14.33
C ILE A 9 -5.91 -15.67 12.91
N VAL A 10 -6.70 -14.61 12.70
CA VAL A 10 -7.01 -14.08 11.37
C VAL A 10 -6.11 -12.91 11.07
N ILE A 11 -5.42 -12.94 9.93
CA ILE A 11 -4.56 -11.86 9.42
C ILE A 11 -5.26 -11.26 8.20
N VAL A 12 -5.50 -9.96 8.20
CA VAL A 12 -6.19 -9.28 7.09
C VAL A 12 -5.17 -8.52 6.25
N GLY A 13 -4.92 -9.01 5.04
CA GLY A 13 -3.94 -8.51 4.08
C GLY A 13 -2.69 -9.39 3.98
N ALA A 14 -2.33 -9.78 2.75
CA ALA A 14 -1.16 -10.60 2.43
C ALA A 14 0.00 -9.79 1.83
N GLY A 15 0.19 -8.54 2.27
CA GLY A 15 1.41 -7.78 2.01
C GLY A 15 2.60 -8.28 2.86
N PRO A 16 3.77 -7.63 2.79
CA PRO A 16 4.96 -8.03 3.57
C PRO A 16 4.69 -8.20 5.07
N ALA A 17 3.88 -7.32 5.65
CA ALA A 17 3.52 -7.39 7.07
C ALA A 17 2.68 -8.64 7.38
N GLY A 18 1.61 -8.88 6.62
CA GLY A 18 0.71 -10.01 6.86
C GLY A 18 1.36 -11.37 6.58
N LEU A 19 2.13 -11.48 5.49
CA LEU A 19 2.89 -12.70 5.19
C LEU A 19 3.91 -12.99 6.29
N THR A 20 4.64 -11.97 6.77
CA THR A 20 5.58 -12.15 7.88
C THR A 20 4.86 -12.52 9.16
N ALA A 21 3.74 -11.87 9.49
CA ALA A 21 2.93 -12.23 10.66
C ALA A 21 2.49 -13.70 10.60
N SER A 22 2.07 -14.18 9.44
CA SER A 22 1.65 -15.58 9.28
C SER A 22 2.80 -16.58 9.48
N ILE A 23 4.01 -16.24 9.01
CA ILE A 23 5.22 -17.05 9.24
C ILE A 23 5.49 -17.17 10.74
N TYR A 24 5.47 -16.06 11.48
CA TYR A 24 5.77 -16.06 12.91
C TYR A 24 4.67 -16.76 13.72
N ALA A 25 3.39 -16.53 13.40
CA ALA A 25 2.26 -17.22 14.03
C ALA A 25 2.37 -18.74 13.86
N ALA A 26 2.60 -19.21 12.62
CA ALA A 26 2.76 -20.64 12.34
C ALA A 26 3.98 -21.25 13.06
N ARG A 27 5.09 -20.53 13.15
CA ARG A 27 6.28 -20.96 13.89
C ARG A 27 6.06 -21.01 15.41
N ALA A 28 5.16 -20.19 15.94
CA ALA A 28 4.70 -20.26 17.34
C ALA A 28 3.70 -21.41 17.60
N GLY A 29 3.38 -22.21 16.58
CA GLY A 29 2.44 -23.33 16.69
C GLY A 29 0.97 -22.91 16.65
N LEU A 30 0.68 -21.70 16.22
CA LEU A 30 -0.68 -21.16 16.10
C LEU A 30 -1.22 -21.36 14.68
N SER A 31 -2.50 -21.70 14.58
CA SER A 31 -3.19 -21.71 13.30
C SER A 31 -3.46 -20.28 12.83
N ALA A 32 -3.12 -19.96 11.58
CA ALA A 32 -3.32 -18.65 11.00
C ALA A 32 -3.99 -18.73 9.62
N VAL A 33 -5.02 -17.90 9.42
CA VAL A 33 -5.66 -17.70 8.12
C VAL A 33 -5.39 -16.24 7.69
N VAL A 34 -4.82 -16.08 6.50
CA VAL A 34 -4.57 -14.78 5.88
C VAL A 34 -5.64 -14.51 4.84
N LEU A 35 -6.33 -13.39 4.94
CA LEU A 35 -7.35 -12.96 3.96
C LEU A 35 -6.74 -11.96 3.00
N GLU A 36 -6.85 -12.23 1.69
CA GLU A 36 -6.33 -11.35 0.64
C GLU A 36 -7.33 -11.23 -0.51
N GLU A 37 -7.61 -9.99 -0.94
CA GLU A 37 -8.62 -9.71 -1.97
C GLU A 37 -8.12 -10.02 -3.40
N LEU A 38 -6.88 -9.64 -3.74
CA LEU A 38 -6.39 -9.63 -5.13
C LEU A 38 -5.26 -10.63 -5.38
N GLY A 39 -4.34 -10.75 -4.43
CA GLY A 39 -3.17 -11.61 -4.57
C GLY A 39 -2.09 -11.24 -3.56
N ALA A 40 -1.37 -12.25 -3.07
CA ALA A 40 -0.34 -12.07 -2.06
C ALA A 40 0.83 -11.22 -2.58
N GLY A 41 1.30 -10.28 -1.75
CA GLY A 41 2.44 -9.40 -2.04
C GLY A 41 2.15 -7.92 -1.79
N GLY A 42 0.87 -7.49 -1.86
CA GLY A 42 0.50 -6.09 -1.65
C GLY A 42 1.28 -5.13 -2.56
N GLN A 43 1.81 -4.04 -2.03
CA GLN A 43 2.55 -3.05 -2.81
C GLN A 43 3.86 -3.57 -3.43
N LEU A 44 4.44 -4.68 -2.94
CA LEU A 44 5.62 -5.29 -3.58
C LEU A 44 5.38 -5.63 -5.05
N LEU A 45 4.16 -6.02 -5.42
CA LEU A 45 3.81 -6.37 -6.80
C LEU A 45 3.99 -5.20 -7.79
N SER A 46 4.06 -3.96 -7.29
CA SER A 46 4.24 -2.74 -8.07
C SER A 46 5.67 -2.21 -8.08
N ILE A 47 6.63 -2.91 -7.47
CA ILE A 47 8.03 -2.47 -7.36
C ILE A 47 8.88 -3.24 -8.36
N ASP A 48 9.42 -2.54 -9.36
CA ASP A 48 10.32 -3.15 -10.35
C ASP A 48 11.68 -3.49 -9.75
N ASN A 49 12.27 -2.57 -8.98
CA ASN A 49 13.56 -2.75 -8.33
C ASN A 49 13.53 -2.22 -6.89
N LEU A 50 13.60 -3.13 -5.93
CA LEU A 50 13.63 -2.84 -4.49
C LEU A 50 15.09 -2.79 -4.03
N GLU A 51 15.66 -1.59 -3.89
CA GLU A 51 17.07 -1.36 -3.57
C GLU A 51 17.35 -1.21 -2.07
N ASN A 52 16.31 -0.95 -1.27
CA ASN A 52 16.46 -0.61 0.15
C ASN A 52 16.01 -1.74 1.09
N TYR A 53 15.85 -2.96 0.58
CA TYR A 53 15.61 -4.14 1.42
C TYR A 53 16.94 -4.86 1.68
N PRO A 54 17.40 -4.95 2.94
CA PRO A 54 18.70 -5.53 3.26
C PRO A 54 18.81 -6.99 2.81
N GLY A 55 19.98 -7.37 2.27
CA GLY A 55 20.28 -8.71 1.77
C GLY A 55 20.37 -8.80 0.25
N PHE A 56 19.98 -7.73 -0.48
CA PHE A 56 20.02 -7.66 -1.94
C PHE A 56 20.86 -6.47 -2.40
N PRO A 57 22.18 -6.62 -2.52
CA PRO A 57 23.09 -5.50 -2.80
C PRO A 57 22.85 -4.83 -4.16
N ASP A 58 22.33 -5.59 -5.12
CA ASP A 58 22.02 -5.11 -6.48
C ASP A 58 20.54 -4.77 -6.68
N GLY A 59 19.75 -4.76 -5.57
CA GLY A 59 18.31 -4.69 -5.62
C GLY A 59 17.66 -6.03 -5.98
N ILE A 60 16.35 -6.09 -5.91
CA ILE A 60 15.54 -7.27 -6.26
C ILE A 60 14.18 -6.83 -6.78
N ASN A 61 13.60 -7.60 -7.69
CA ASN A 61 12.22 -7.36 -8.12
C ASN A 61 11.24 -7.63 -6.98
N GLY A 62 10.31 -6.69 -6.75
CA GLY A 62 9.35 -6.81 -5.65
C GLY A 62 8.44 -8.02 -5.75
N PHE A 63 8.08 -8.45 -6.98
CA PHE A 63 7.32 -9.68 -7.18
C PHE A 63 8.09 -10.91 -6.70
N GLU A 64 9.41 -10.99 -6.90
CA GLU A 64 10.24 -12.10 -6.43
C GLU A 64 10.28 -12.17 -4.90
N VAL A 65 10.34 -11.00 -4.24
CA VAL A 65 10.25 -10.92 -2.77
C VAL A 65 8.88 -11.36 -2.29
N ALA A 66 7.80 -10.88 -2.93
CA ALA A 66 6.43 -11.26 -2.59
C ALA A 66 6.20 -12.77 -2.72
N TYR A 67 6.61 -13.34 -3.85
CA TYR A 67 6.53 -14.79 -4.09
C TYR A 67 7.31 -15.60 -3.05
N SER A 68 8.52 -15.14 -2.70
CA SER A 68 9.36 -15.81 -1.70
C SER A 68 8.73 -15.77 -0.30
N LEU A 69 8.15 -14.64 0.09
CA LEU A 69 7.44 -14.49 1.37
C LEU A 69 6.19 -15.38 1.41
N GLN A 70 5.41 -15.43 0.33
CA GLN A 70 4.24 -16.29 0.23
C GLN A 70 4.64 -17.76 0.35
N ALA A 71 5.59 -18.22 -0.45
CA ALA A 71 6.07 -19.60 -0.42
C ALA A 71 6.61 -20.00 0.96
N GLN A 72 7.27 -19.06 1.66
CA GLN A 72 7.74 -19.28 3.02
C GLN A 72 6.58 -19.41 4.02
N ALA A 73 5.56 -18.57 3.92
CA ALA A 73 4.36 -18.62 4.77
C ALA A 73 3.63 -19.95 4.59
N GLU A 74 3.37 -20.36 3.36
CA GLU A 74 2.71 -21.62 3.00
C GLU A 74 3.51 -22.84 3.49
N ARG A 75 4.85 -22.81 3.37
CA ARG A 75 5.72 -23.87 3.89
C ARG A 75 5.60 -24.07 5.40
N PHE A 76 5.32 -23.02 6.15
CA PHE A 76 5.07 -23.09 7.59
C PHE A 76 3.61 -23.41 7.94
N GLY A 77 2.74 -23.58 6.95
CA GLY A 77 1.35 -23.99 7.14
C GLY A 77 0.36 -22.84 7.26
N ALA A 78 0.74 -21.61 6.90
CA ALA A 78 -0.22 -20.52 6.76
C ALA A 78 -1.20 -20.81 5.62
N VAL A 79 -2.49 -20.56 5.87
CA VAL A 79 -3.54 -20.70 4.86
C VAL A 79 -3.87 -19.30 4.33
N ILE A 80 -3.71 -19.10 3.03
CA ILE A 80 -4.04 -17.83 2.37
C ILE A 80 -5.35 -18.03 1.61
N GLU A 81 -6.39 -17.30 2.03
CA GLU A 81 -7.74 -17.36 1.46
C GLU A 81 -7.99 -16.13 0.58
N SER A 82 -8.52 -16.38 -0.63
CA SER A 82 -8.94 -15.30 -1.52
C SER A 82 -10.30 -14.78 -1.08
N ASP A 83 -10.30 -13.89 -0.09
CA ASP A 83 -11.49 -13.24 0.44
C ASP A 83 -11.16 -11.82 0.93
N LYS A 84 -12.15 -10.93 0.89
CA LYS A 84 -12.04 -9.56 1.37
C LYS A 84 -12.77 -9.41 2.70
N ALA A 85 -12.04 -9.05 3.75
CA ALA A 85 -12.65 -8.66 5.02
C ALA A 85 -13.47 -7.36 4.85
N VAL A 86 -14.73 -7.39 5.31
CA VAL A 86 -15.67 -6.27 5.19
C VAL A 86 -16.17 -5.74 6.52
N SER A 87 -16.09 -6.55 7.58
CA SER A 87 -16.38 -6.12 8.94
C SER A 87 -15.72 -7.04 9.97
N ILE A 88 -15.59 -6.53 11.18
CA ILE A 88 -15.13 -7.29 12.34
C ILE A 88 -16.08 -7.01 13.51
N SER A 89 -16.40 -8.04 14.27
CA SER A 89 -17.11 -7.91 15.53
C SER A 89 -16.32 -8.52 16.66
N VAL A 90 -16.44 -7.90 17.84
CA VAL A 90 -15.78 -8.34 19.07
C VAL A 90 -16.84 -8.96 19.98
N ASN A 91 -16.67 -10.21 20.36
CA ASN A 91 -17.54 -10.90 21.29
C ASN A 91 -17.09 -10.59 22.73
N GLU A 92 -17.94 -9.94 23.51
CA GLU A 92 -17.67 -9.61 24.92
C GLU A 92 -17.86 -10.80 25.88
N GLY A 93 -18.36 -11.94 25.38
CA GLY A 93 -18.62 -13.13 26.19
C GLY A 93 -17.37 -13.99 26.35
N ASN A 94 -17.23 -14.55 27.57
CA ASN A 94 -16.13 -15.45 28.02
C ASN A 94 -16.18 -16.86 27.37
N SER A 95 -16.49 -16.97 26.08
CA SER A 95 -16.46 -18.24 25.35
C SER A 95 -15.08 -18.42 24.72
N GLY A 96 -14.25 -19.23 25.36
CA GLY A 96 -12.81 -19.44 25.14
C GLY A 96 -12.33 -19.79 23.74
N ASP A 97 -13.19 -19.89 22.73
CA ASP A 97 -12.81 -20.36 21.40
C ASP A 97 -12.86 -19.26 20.29
N SER A 98 -13.50 -18.12 20.52
CA SER A 98 -13.56 -17.08 19.48
C SER A 98 -13.95 -15.72 20.07
N ARG A 99 -12.95 -14.83 20.17
CA ARG A 99 -13.13 -13.44 20.59
C ARG A 99 -13.59 -12.54 19.44
N PHE A 100 -13.16 -12.83 18.24
CA PHE A 100 -13.43 -12.04 17.04
C PHE A 100 -14.18 -12.86 16.00
N VAL A 101 -15.05 -12.17 15.25
CA VAL A 101 -15.62 -12.68 14.00
C VAL A 101 -15.29 -11.69 12.91
N VAL A 102 -14.43 -12.09 11.97
CA VAL A 102 -14.12 -11.33 10.75
C VAL A 102 -15.05 -11.83 9.66
N GLN A 103 -15.86 -10.94 9.12
CA GLN A 103 -16.74 -11.25 8.00
C GLN A 103 -16.02 -10.92 6.69
N GLY A 104 -15.82 -11.93 5.87
CA GLY A 104 -15.42 -11.78 4.48
C GLY A 104 -16.62 -11.63 3.56
N ILE A 105 -16.35 -11.36 2.27
CA ILE A 105 -17.40 -11.38 1.24
C ILE A 105 -17.92 -12.80 1.04
N GLN A 106 -17.06 -13.81 1.11
CA GLN A 106 -17.38 -15.22 0.85
C GLN A 106 -17.71 -15.95 2.15
N ASP A 107 -16.84 -15.91 3.15
CA ASP A 107 -16.90 -16.69 4.35
C ASP A 107 -16.84 -15.83 5.63
N SER A 108 -17.09 -16.48 6.78
CA SER A 108 -16.98 -15.89 8.11
C SER A 108 -15.89 -16.60 8.90
N TYR A 109 -14.98 -15.84 9.49
CA TYR A 109 -13.79 -16.34 10.19
C TYR A 109 -13.86 -16.00 11.67
N SER A 110 -13.85 -17.03 12.51
CA SER A 110 -13.83 -16.87 13.96
C SER A 110 -12.41 -17.05 14.48
N ALA A 111 -11.92 -16.09 15.24
CA ALA A 111 -10.55 -16.11 15.75
C ALA A 111 -10.45 -15.65 17.20
N ARG A 112 -9.40 -16.09 17.88
CA ARG A 112 -9.03 -15.64 19.24
C ARG A 112 -8.27 -14.31 19.19
N SER A 113 -7.56 -14.05 18.08
CA SER A 113 -6.82 -12.80 17.82
C SER A 113 -6.92 -12.40 16.35
N VAL A 114 -6.73 -11.11 16.05
CA VAL A 114 -6.74 -10.58 14.68
C VAL A 114 -5.56 -9.63 14.47
N ILE A 115 -4.92 -9.73 13.32
CA ILE A 115 -3.88 -8.79 12.89
C ILE A 115 -4.35 -8.09 11.62
N ILE A 116 -4.47 -6.76 11.66
CA ILE A 116 -4.79 -5.93 10.50
C ILE A 116 -3.49 -5.52 9.82
N ALA A 117 -3.29 -5.99 8.58
CA ALA A 117 -2.11 -5.77 7.76
C ALA A 117 -2.46 -5.32 6.33
N THR A 118 -3.57 -4.57 6.19
CA THR A 118 -4.15 -4.16 4.91
C THR A 118 -3.34 -3.09 4.17
N GLY A 119 -2.27 -2.56 4.79
CA GLY A 119 -1.41 -1.56 4.19
C GLY A 119 -2.13 -0.22 3.96
N ALA A 120 -1.69 0.50 2.92
CA ALA A 120 -2.28 1.76 2.50
C ALA A 120 -2.42 1.79 0.97
N LYS A 121 -3.44 2.50 0.47
CA LYS A 121 -3.70 2.66 -0.97
C LYS A 121 -3.25 4.04 -1.45
N PRO A 122 -2.89 4.22 -2.72
CA PRO A 122 -2.57 5.53 -3.27
C PRO A 122 -3.71 6.53 -3.06
N ASP A 123 -3.35 7.77 -2.77
CA ASP A 123 -4.29 8.88 -2.75
C ASP A 123 -4.76 9.19 -4.17
N PRO A 124 -6.08 9.35 -4.41
CA PRO A 124 -6.59 9.71 -5.71
C PRO A 124 -6.14 11.12 -6.11
N LEU A 125 -5.95 11.34 -7.40
CA LEU A 125 -5.72 12.68 -7.93
C LEU A 125 -6.95 13.55 -7.60
N PRO A 126 -6.78 14.68 -6.87
CA PRO A 126 -7.92 15.51 -6.42
C PRO A 126 -8.46 16.41 -7.55
N VAL A 127 -8.90 15.79 -8.63
CA VAL A 127 -9.44 16.41 -9.83
C VAL A 127 -10.70 15.68 -10.24
N ASP A 128 -11.77 16.42 -10.47
CA ASP A 128 -13.06 15.85 -10.85
C ASP A 128 -12.94 15.02 -12.13
N GLY A 129 -13.49 13.81 -12.11
CA GLY A 129 -13.47 12.89 -13.24
C GLY A 129 -12.15 12.13 -13.47
N ALA A 130 -11.07 12.42 -12.73
CA ALA A 130 -9.80 11.70 -12.86
C ALA A 130 -9.93 10.20 -12.60
N ASP A 131 -10.76 9.80 -11.63
CA ASP A 131 -11.02 8.39 -11.30
C ASP A 131 -11.62 7.60 -12.46
N ALA A 132 -12.47 8.22 -13.29
CA ALA A 132 -13.07 7.60 -14.47
C ALA A 132 -12.04 7.36 -15.61
N LEU A 133 -10.86 7.96 -15.51
CA LEU A 133 -9.74 7.84 -16.45
C LEU A 133 -8.66 6.86 -15.96
N VAL A 134 -8.83 6.22 -14.80
CA VAL A 134 -7.94 5.14 -14.34
C VAL A 134 -7.98 3.99 -15.34
N GLY A 135 -6.78 3.55 -15.79
CA GLY A 135 -6.63 2.60 -16.90
C GLY A 135 -6.87 3.17 -18.31
N LYS A 136 -7.24 4.45 -18.41
CA LYS A 136 -7.42 5.18 -19.68
C LYS A 136 -6.45 6.35 -19.83
N GLY A 137 -5.34 6.27 -19.10
CA GLY A 137 -4.28 7.27 -19.09
C GLY A 137 -3.92 7.76 -17.69
N VAL A 138 -4.81 7.68 -16.70
CA VAL A 138 -4.45 7.86 -15.28
C VAL A 138 -4.00 6.54 -14.68
N SER A 139 -2.87 6.55 -13.98
CA SER A 139 -2.29 5.38 -13.32
C SER A 139 -1.70 5.75 -11.96
N TYR A 140 -1.64 4.76 -11.06
CA TYR A 140 -1.00 4.84 -9.73
C TYR A 140 0.23 3.91 -9.63
N CYS A 141 0.64 3.30 -10.74
CA CYS A 141 1.75 2.34 -10.78
C CYS A 141 2.55 2.53 -12.07
N ALA A 142 3.68 3.24 -11.99
CA ALA A 142 4.53 3.48 -13.14
C ALA A 142 5.14 2.17 -13.70
N THR A 143 5.55 1.26 -12.85
CA THR A 143 6.15 -0.02 -13.27
C THR A 143 5.15 -0.97 -13.92
N CYS A 144 3.85 -0.92 -13.49
CA CYS A 144 2.80 -1.71 -14.08
C CYS A 144 2.41 -1.22 -15.49
N ASP A 145 2.21 0.10 -15.60
CA ASP A 145 1.55 0.69 -16.76
C ASP A 145 2.50 1.46 -17.69
N GLY A 146 3.71 1.80 -17.23
CA GLY A 146 4.63 2.69 -17.96
C GLY A 146 4.99 2.19 -19.35
N ASN A 147 5.08 0.88 -19.56
CA ASN A 147 5.36 0.30 -20.88
C ASN A 147 4.27 0.58 -21.94
N PHE A 148 3.02 0.84 -21.53
CA PHE A 148 1.95 1.26 -22.44
C PHE A 148 2.17 2.68 -23.01
N PHE A 149 3.06 3.45 -22.36
CA PHE A 149 3.40 4.84 -22.73
C PHE A 149 4.79 4.95 -23.37
N ARG A 150 5.32 3.86 -23.92
CA ARG A 150 6.62 3.87 -24.63
C ARG A 150 6.61 4.89 -25.77
N ASN A 151 7.64 5.76 -25.80
CA ASN A 151 7.78 6.86 -26.76
C ASN A 151 6.59 7.85 -26.77
N ARG A 152 5.94 8.04 -25.62
CA ARG A 152 4.87 9.01 -25.40
C ARG A 152 5.25 9.99 -24.30
N ASP A 153 4.57 11.12 -24.26
CA ASP A 153 4.72 12.10 -23.19
C ASP A 153 3.89 11.68 -21.98
N VAL A 154 4.50 11.73 -20.81
CA VAL A 154 3.85 11.36 -19.55
C VAL A 154 4.06 12.42 -18.47
N ILE A 155 3.16 12.45 -17.50
CA ILE A 155 3.19 13.36 -16.37
C ILE A 155 3.29 12.52 -15.10
N VAL A 156 4.17 12.89 -14.17
CA VAL A 156 4.22 12.37 -12.81
C VAL A 156 3.78 13.48 -11.86
N VAL A 157 2.76 13.21 -11.06
CA VAL A 157 2.24 14.15 -10.05
C VAL A 157 2.71 13.71 -8.68
N GLY A 158 3.58 14.50 -8.05
CA GLY A 158 4.13 14.18 -6.73
C GLY A 158 5.45 14.88 -6.45
N GLY A 159 6.15 14.44 -5.41
CA GLY A 159 7.45 15.01 -5.05
C GLY A 159 8.12 14.31 -3.87
N GLY A 160 7.64 13.15 -3.48
CA GLY A 160 8.27 12.22 -2.54
C GLY A 160 9.11 11.17 -3.26
N ASP A 161 9.68 10.22 -2.49
CA ASP A 161 10.54 9.14 -3.00
C ASP A 161 9.85 8.33 -4.10
N SER A 162 8.57 8.00 -3.94
CA SER A 162 7.78 7.27 -4.95
C SER A 162 7.68 8.04 -6.27
N ALA A 163 7.41 9.36 -6.21
CA ALA A 163 7.33 10.18 -7.43
C ALA A 163 8.67 10.22 -8.17
N VAL A 164 9.78 10.30 -7.44
CA VAL A 164 11.12 10.27 -8.04
C VAL A 164 11.40 8.91 -8.68
N ALA A 165 11.09 7.80 -7.99
CA ALA A 165 11.23 6.46 -8.53
C ALA A 165 10.41 6.28 -9.82
N ASP A 166 9.18 6.77 -9.84
CA ASP A 166 8.33 6.76 -11.04
C ASP A 166 8.94 7.55 -12.19
N VAL A 167 9.50 8.76 -11.92
CA VAL A 167 10.21 9.56 -12.93
C VAL A 167 11.42 8.81 -13.49
N VAL A 168 12.24 8.21 -12.63
CA VAL A 168 13.43 7.45 -13.04
C VAL A 168 13.05 6.27 -13.93
N TYR A 169 12.01 5.53 -13.57
CA TYR A 169 11.52 4.43 -14.38
C TYR A 169 10.96 4.91 -15.73
N LEU A 170 10.05 5.89 -15.71
CA LEU A 170 9.38 6.40 -16.90
C LEU A 170 10.35 7.10 -17.86
N SER A 171 11.42 7.73 -17.37
CA SER A 171 12.42 8.39 -18.22
C SER A 171 13.14 7.42 -19.18
N ARG A 172 13.15 6.13 -18.85
CA ARG A 172 13.75 5.07 -19.68
C ARG A 172 12.84 4.58 -20.81
N VAL A 173 11.55 4.83 -20.71
CA VAL A 173 10.54 4.28 -21.64
C VAL A 173 9.76 5.35 -22.37
N ALA A 174 9.47 6.48 -21.74
CA ALA A 174 8.70 7.58 -22.28
C ALA A 174 9.55 8.51 -23.19
N GLN A 175 8.90 9.27 -24.06
CA GLN A 175 9.54 10.30 -24.88
C GLN A 175 9.94 11.49 -24.00
N SER A 176 9.04 11.98 -23.16
CA SER A 176 9.31 13.00 -22.14
C SER A 176 8.54 12.69 -20.85
N VAL A 177 9.10 13.13 -19.73
CA VAL A 177 8.50 13.03 -18.41
C VAL A 177 8.34 14.43 -17.83
N HIS A 178 7.12 14.80 -17.46
CA HIS A 178 6.81 16.06 -16.81
C HIS A 178 6.52 15.81 -15.33
N LEU A 179 7.44 16.21 -14.43
CA LEU A 179 7.21 16.14 -12.99
C LEU A 179 6.47 17.39 -12.52
N VAL A 180 5.28 17.20 -11.98
CA VAL A 180 4.44 18.27 -11.42
C VAL A 180 4.50 18.23 -9.92
N HIS A 181 5.02 19.28 -9.28
CA HIS A 181 5.12 19.37 -7.83
C HIS A 181 4.61 20.71 -7.28
N ARG A 182 3.77 20.63 -6.23
CA ARG A 182 3.10 21.80 -5.62
C ARG A 182 4.01 22.74 -4.81
N ARG A 183 5.28 22.36 -4.59
CA ARG A 183 6.30 23.13 -3.86
C ARG A 183 7.46 23.49 -4.77
N GLU A 184 8.38 24.32 -4.28
CA GLU A 184 9.60 24.72 -4.98
C GLU A 184 10.76 23.73 -4.82
N ALA A 185 10.59 22.70 -3.95
CA ALA A 185 11.59 21.66 -3.71
C ALA A 185 10.91 20.32 -3.43
N LEU A 186 11.57 19.23 -3.80
CA LEU A 186 11.10 17.87 -3.53
C LEU A 186 11.05 17.59 -2.01
N LYS A 187 10.11 16.74 -1.62
CA LYS A 187 10.06 16.11 -0.30
C LYS A 187 10.89 14.83 -0.26
N ALA A 188 11.29 14.32 -1.42
CA ALA A 188 12.07 13.10 -1.56
C ALA A 188 13.40 13.20 -0.78
N SER A 189 13.89 12.04 -0.32
CA SER A 189 15.19 11.95 0.34
C SER A 189 16.32 12.36 -0.63
N PRO A 190 17.46 12.86 -0.11
CA PRO A 190 18.57 13.29 -0.94
C PRO A 190 19.11 12.20 -1.88
N TRP A 191 18.99 10.93 -1.50
CA TRP A 191 19.36 9.79 -2.35
C TRP A 191 18.48 9.72 -3.60
N TYR A 192 17.17 9.78 -3.44
CA TYR A 192 16.24 9.77 -4.55
C TYR A 192 16.32 11.04 -5.38
N ALA A 193 16.37 12.21 -4.76
CA ALA A 193 16.44 13.48 -5.47
C ALA A 193 17.63 13.56 -6.45
N ARG A 194 18.81 13.01 -6.06
CA ARG A 194 19.99 12.95 -6.93
C ARG A 194 19.81 12.07 -8.17
N GLN A 195 18.92 11.09 -8.15
CA GLN A 195 18.65 10.24 -9.32
C GLN A 195 17.99 10.99 -10.48
N LEU A 196 17.43 12.16 -10.24
CA LEU A 196 16.89 13.02 -11.30
C LEU A 196 17.97 13.79 -12.06
N GLU A 197 19.18 13.88 -11.50
CA GLU A 197 20.29 14.60 -12.13
C GLU A 197 20.70 13.88 -13.44
N GLY A 198 20.79 14.66 -14.52
CA GLY A 198 21.22 14.13 -15.83
C GLY A 198 20.12 13.43 -16.64
N ILE A 199 18.88 13.36 -16.17
CA ILE A 199 17.75 12.86 -16.98
C ILE A 199 17.41 13.90 -18.05
N GLY A 200 17.78 13.63 -19.29
CA GLY A 200 17.70 14.59 -20.42
C GLY A 200 16.29 14.85 -20.93
N ASN A 201 15.33 13.94 -20.67
CA ASN A 201 13.93 14.05 -21.09
C ASN A 201 12.97 14.41 -19.95
N LEU A 202 13.48 14.91 -18.81
CA LEU A 202 12.71 15.38 -17.66
C LEU A 202 12.46 16.89 -17.74
N VAL A 203 11.20 17.29 -17.55
CA VAL A 203 10.81 18.69 -17.34
C VAL A 203 10.10 18.79 -16.01
N THR A 204 10.55 19.67 -15.11
CA THR A 204 9.93 19.85 -13.80
C THR A 204 9.09 21.12 -13.74
N HIS A 205 7.85 20.99 -13.28
CA HIS A 205 6.90 22.07 -13.06
C HIS A 205 6.75 22.31 -11.55
N TRP A 206 7.52 23.27 -11.06
CA TRP A 206 7.49 23.66 -9.64
C TRP A 206 6.31 24.55 -9.31
N SER A 207 5.87 24.50 -8.06
CA SER A 207 4.76 25.29 -7.53
C SER A 207 3.46 25.10 -8.34
N CYS A 208 3.29 23.93 -8.95
CA CYS A 208 2.16 23.62 -9.82
C CYS A 208 1.34 22.46 -9.25
N VAL A 209 0.02 22.57 -9.42
CA VAL A 209 -0.95 21.49 -9.18
C VAL A 209 -1.72 21.20 -10.45
N VAL A 210 -2.15 19.96 -10.62
CA VAL A 210 -3.09 19.60 -11.68
C VAL A 210 -4.46 20.13 -11.28
N SER A 211 -5.05 20.96 -12.12
CA SER A 211 -6.39 21.53 -11.92
C SER A 211 -7.46 20.84 -12.76
N ASP A 212 -7.06 20.19 -13.87
CA ASP A 212 -7.95 19.43 -14.74
C ASP A 212 -7.18 18.34 -15.50
N VAL A 213 -7.87 17.22 -15.82
CA VAL A 213 -7.35 16.17 -16.70
C VAL A 213 -8.08 16.24 -18.04
N LEU A 214 -7.36 16.64 -19.06
CA LEU A 214 -7.88 16.77 -20.41
C LEU A 214 -8.04 15.40 -21.05
N GLN A 215 -9.12 15.22 -21.81
CA GLN A 215 -9.40 13.95 -22.47
C GLN A 215 -9.83 14.15 -23.92
N GLU A 216 -9.47 13.21 -24.76
CA GLU A 216 -9.93 13.04 -26.14
C GLU A 216 -10.36 11.57 -26.32
N GLU A 217 -11.53 11.35 -26.88
CA GLU A 217 -12.10 10.00 -27.09
C GLU A 217 -12.12 9.12 -25.82
N GLY A 218 -12.34 9.75 -24.64
CA GLY A 218 -12.40 9.05 -23.35
C GLY A 218 -11.05 8.57 -22.80
N ARG A 219 -9.94 9.11 -23.30
CA ARG A 219 -8.57 8.85 -22.83
C ARG A 219 -7.87 10.16 -22.48
N VAL A 220 -6.87 10.08 -21.61
CA VAL A 220 -6.05 11.25 -21.28
C VAL A 220 -5.35 11.81 -22.52
N SER A 221 -5.46 13.14 -22.72
CA SER A 221 -4.76 13.89 -23.76
C SER A 221 -3.85 14.98 -23.19
N GLY A 222 -3.88 15.21 -21.88
CA GLY A 222 -3.04 16.17 -21.17
C GLY A 222 -3.60 16.55 -19.81
N VAL A 223 -3.02 17.57 -19.21
CA VAL A 223 -3.52 18.19 -17.97
C VAL A 223 -3.49 19.71 -18.09
N GLN A 224 -4.37 20.36 -17.35
CA GLN A 224 -4.25 21.77 -17.01
C GLN A 224 -3.52 21.91 -15.67
N LEU A 225 -2.52 22.77 -15.62
CA LEU A 225 -1.82 23.14 -14.40
C LEU A 225 -2.25 24.51 -13.91
N ASN A 226 -2.25 24.66 -12.59
CA ASN A 226 -2.34 25.95 -11.93
C ASN A 226 -1.07 26.17 -11.09
N ASN A 227 -0.35 27.25 -11.33
CA ASN A 227 0.77 27.67 -10.49
C ASN A 227 0.22 28.28 -9.20
N VAL A 228 0.52 27.67 -8.06
CA VAL A 228 -0.05 28.06 -6.76
C VAL A 228 0.50 29.39 -6.22
N LEU A 229 1.63 29.90 -6.77
CA LEU A 229 2.20 31.17 -6.39
C LEU A 229 1.72 32.31 -7.25
N THR A 230 1.61 32.12 -8.57
CA THR A 230 1.26 33.19 -9.52
C THR A 230 -0.20 33.17 -9.93
N GLY A 231 -0.89 32.03 -9.78
CA GLY A 231 -2.24 31.82 -10.30
C GLY A 231 -2.30 31.59 -11.81
N GLU A 232 -1.15 31.55 -12.49
CA GLU A 232 -1.10 31.29 -13.95
C GLU A 232 -1.51 29.85 -14.24
N THR A 233 -2.29 29.69 -15.31
CA THR A 233 -2.67 28.38 -15.84
C THR A 233 -1.84 28.03 -17.08
N SER A 234 -1.49 26.78 -17.21
CA SER A 234 -0.80 26.25 -18.39
C SER A 234 -1.31 24.84 -18.72
N THR A 235 -1.09 24.41 -19.96
CA THR A 235 -1.53 23.09 -20.42
C THR A 235 -0.31 22.27 -20.82
N ILE A 236 -0.28 21.00 -20.38
CA ILE A 236 0.70 20.01 -20.84
C ILE A 236 -0.05 18.95 -21.62
N ARG A 237 0.35 18.69 -22.86
CA ARG A 237 -0.11 17.55 -23.65
C ARG A 237 0.65 16.30 -23.23
N ALA A 238 -0.06 15.25 -22.87
CA ALA A 238 0.51 13.96 -22.49
C ALA A 238 -0.55 12.86 -22.58
N GLN A 239 -0.12 11.63 -22.74
CA GLN A 239 -1.01 10.49 -22.88
C GLN A 239 -1.16 9.71 -21.57
N GLY A 240 -0.27 9.95 -20.57
CA GLY A 240 -0.29 9.30 -19.26
C GLY A 240 -0.11 10.29 -18.13
N VAL A 241 -0.83 10.06 -17.03
CA VAL A 241 -0.70 10.78 -15.75
C VAL A 241 -0.49 9.75 -14.64
N PHE A 242 0.70 9.73 -14.08
CA PHE A 242 1.08 8.86 -12.98
C PHE A 242 0.99 9.64 -11.67
N VAL A 243 0.20 9.12 -10.72
CA VAL A 243 -0.17 9.84 -9.50
C VAL A 243 0.58 9.25 -8.31
N ALA A 244 1.51 10.02 -7.73
CA ALA A 244 2.37 9.64 -6.60
C ALA A 244 2.35 10.73 -5.50
N ILE A 245 1.13 11.10 -5.01
CA ILE A 245 0.93 12.21 -4.07
C ILE A 245 0.80 11.79 -2.61
N GLY A 246 0.79 10.50 -2.35
CA GLY A 246 0.67 9.91 -1.02
C GLY A 246 -0.17 8.64 -1.02
N THR A 247 -0.39 8.12 0.19
CA THR A 247 -1.19 6.92 0.44
C THR A 247 -2.11 7.14 1.63
N ARG A 248 -3.22 6.40 1.68
CA ARG A 248 -4.16 6.37 2.80
C ARG A 248 -4.57 4.94 3.12
N PRO A 249 -4.81 4.60 4.40
CA PRO A 249 -5.28 3.28 4.78
C PRO A 249 -6.77 3.10 4.43
N ASP A 250 -7.16 1.87 4.12
CA ASP A 250 -8.57 1.51 3.95
C ASP A 250 -9.11 0.91 5.26
N THR A 251 -9.41 1.79 6.22
CA THR A 251 -9.77 1.43 7.61
C THR A 251 -11.18 1.85 8.00
N LYS A 252 -11.98 2.40 7.07
CA LYS A 252 -13.34 2.87 7.36
C LYS A 252 -14.24 1.78 7.96
N TRP A 253 -14.03 0.53 7.56
CA TRP A 253 -14.76 -0.63 8.08
C TRP A 253 -14.42 -1.00 9.54
N LEU A 254 -13.35 -0.41 10.10
CA LEU A 254 -12.91 -0.54 11.49
C LEU A 254 -13.35 0.64 12.37
N SER A 255 -14.02 1.64 11.78
CA SER A 255 -14.46 2.84 12.51
C SER A 255 -15.43 2.47 13.65
N GLY A 256 -15.19 3.02 14.82
CA GLY A 256 -15.98 2.74 16.03
C GLY A 256 -15.63 1.43 16.73
N ILE A 257 -14.70 0.64 16.18
CA ILE A 257 -14.21 -0.61 16.78
C ILE A 257 -12.84 -0.38 17.42
N VAL A 258 -11.95 0.31 16.73
CA VAL A 258 -10.56 0.56 17.13
C VAL A 258 -10.22 2.03 16.95
N GLU A 259 -9.25 2.52 17.70
CA GLU A 259 -8.78 3.90 17.60
C GLU A 259 -8.05 4.15 16.28
N LEU A 260 -8.46 5.21 15.57
CA LEU A 260 -7.85 5.70 14.34
C LEU A 260 -7.34 7.13 14.56
N ASP A 261 -6.22 7.47 13.92
CA ASP A 261 -5.76 8.85 13.87
C ASP A 261 -6.59 9.72 12.90
N GLU A 262 -6.31 11.02 12.84
CA GLU A 262 -7.03 11.98 11.97
C GLU A 262 -6.92 11.64 10.48
N SER A 263 -5.89 10.89 10.08
CA SER A 263 -5.66 10.43 8.70
C SER A 263 -6.24 9.04 8.41
N GLY A 264 -6.84 8.40 9.43
CA GLY A 264 -7.45 7.08 9.34
C GLY A 264 -6.50 5.92 9.60
N TYR A 265 -5.26 6.14 10.01
CA TYR A 265 -4.34 5.06 10.39
C TYR A 265 -4.68 4.47 11.74
N LEU A 266 -4.50 3.16 11.89
CA LEU A 266 -4.67 2.47 13.17
C LEU A 266 -3.64 2.96 14.20
N VAL A 267 -4.11 3.42 15.35
CA VAL A 267 -3.24 3.76 16.48
C VAL A 267 -2.82 2.45 17.16
N ALA A 268 -1.52 2.20 17.18
CA ALA A 268 -0.95 1.00 17.78
C ALA A 268 0.39 1.30 18.45
N ASP A 269 0.72 0.55 19.48
CA ASP A 269 2.01 0.63 20.15
C ASP A 269 3.16 0.01 19.32
N GLU A 270 4.38 0.00 19.87
CA GLU A 270 5.56 -0.56 19.18
C GLU A 270 5.42 -2.06 18.86
N GLY A 271 4.67 -2.82 19.65
CA GLY A 271 4.34 -4.22 19.43
C GLY A 271 3.17 -4.47 18.49
N GLY A 272 2.54 -3.40 17.99
CA GLY A 272 1.36 -3.48 17.14
C GLY A 272 0.03 -3.61 17.90
N ALA A 273 0.01 -3.57 19.25
CA ALA A 273 -1.23 -3.68 20.01
C ALA A 273 -2.09 -2.40 19.84
N THR A 274 -3.38 -2.59 19.57
CA THR A 274 -4.35 -1.52 19.38
C THR A 274 -5.12 -1.24 20.68
N SER A 275 -6.08 -0.30 20.64
CA SER A 275 -7.00 -0.04 21.75
C SER A 275 -7.91 -1.22 22.12
N VAL A 276 -7.98 -2.26 21.27
CA VAL A 276 -8.80 -3.46 21.50
C VAL A 276 -7.91 -4.66 21.82
N PRO A 277 -7.96 -5.21 23.05
CA PRO A 277 -7.14 -6.36 23.42
C PRO A 277 -7.35 -7.56 22.49
N GLY A 278 -6.25 -8.12 21.95
CA GLY A 278 -6.27 -9.21 20.97
C GLY A 278 -6.41 -8.78 19.51
N LEU A 279 -6.60 -7.47 19.25
CA LEU A 279 -6.54 -6.89 17.90
C LEU A 279 -5.22 -6.13 17.74
N PHE A 280 -4.47 -6.48 16.71
CA PHE A 280 -3.15 -5.93 16.41
C PHE A 280 -3.15 -5.27 15.03
N ALA A 281 -2.18 -4.38 14.79
CA ALA A 281 -1.95 -3.73 13.50
C ALA A 281 -0.49 -3.84 13.09
N ALA A 282 -0.22 -4.10 11.80
CA ALA A 282 1.13 -4.27 11.27
C ALA A 282 1.30 -3.62 9.90
N GLY A 283 2.44 -2.99 9.67
CA GLY A 283 2.81 -2.35 8.41
C GLY A 283 2.13 -1.00 8.20
N ASP A 284 1.95 -0.63 6.95
CA ASP A 284 1.59 0.73 6.53
C ASP A 284 0.18 1.16 6.96
N VAL A 285 -0.66 0.26 7.43
CA VAL A 285 -2.03 0.54 7.91
C VAL A 285 -2.03 1.27 9.26
N ARG A 286 -0.94 1.19 10.02
CA ARG A 286 -0.81 1.79 11.36
C ARG A 286 -0.08 3.12 11.34
N THR A 287 -0.19 3.85 12.46
CA THR A 287 0.68 5.00 12.74
C THR A 287 2.14 4.54 12.82
N THR A 288 2.98 5.04 11.94
CA THR A 288 4.41 4.70 11.86
C THR A 288 5.20 5.86 11.25
N PRO A 289 6.43 6.13 11.73
CA PRO A 289 7.27 7.18 11.17
C PRO A 289 7.84 6.82 9.79
N LEU A 290 7.93 5.53 9.47
CA LEU A 290 8.53 5.04 8.22
C LEU A 290 7.68 3.91 7.62
N ARG A 291 7.27 4.08 6.36
CA ARG A 291 6.54 3.10 5.56
C ARG A 291 7.45 2.53 4.50
N GLN A 292 8.01 1.36 4.80
CA GLN A 292 8.95 0.62 3.94
C GLN A 292 8.74 -0.88 4.10
N VAL A 293 9.20 -1.68 3.14
CA VAL A 293 9.10 -3.14 3.19
C VAL A 293 9.75 -3.69 4.47
N VAL A 294 10.92 -3.19 4.84
CA VAL A 294 11.66 -3.65 6.03
C VAL A 294 10.90 -3.37 7.33
N THR A 295 10.24 -2.21 7.45
CA THR A 295 9.42 -1.88 8.63
C THR A 295 8.13 -2.69 8.64
N ALA A 296 7.50 -2.92 7.49
CA ALA A 296 6.32 -3.76 7.38
C ALA A 296 6.62 -5.23 7.79
N VAL A 297 7.76 -5.78 7.38
CA VAL A 297 8.23 -7.12 7.81
C VAL A 297 8.46 -7.15 9.32
N SER A 298 9.14 -6.13 9.88
CA SER A 298 9.35 -6.01 11.32
C SER A 298 8.04 -5.95 12.09
N ASP A 299 7.11 -5.10 11.66
CA ASP A 299 5.80 -4.96 12.30
C ASP A 299 5.00 -6.26 12.27
N GLY A 300 5.06 -7.01 11.16
CA GLY A 300 4.41 -8.32 11.05
C GLY A 300 4.93 -9.32 12.08
N ALA A 301 6.25 -9.36 12.27
CA ALA A 301 6.88 -10.23 13.26
C ALA A 301 6.46 -9.83 14.70
N LEU A 302 6.53 -8.53 15.02
CA LEU A 302 6.18 -8.01 16.34
C LEU A 302 4.71 -8.25 16.69
N ALA A 303 3.80 -7.99 15.74
CA ALA A 303 2.36 -8.19 15.95
C ALA A 303 2.02 -9.68 16.16
N ALA A 304 2.70 -10.59 15.46
CA ALA A 304 2.49 -12.02 15.66
C ALA A 304 3.00 -12.51 17.03
N GLU A 305 4.15 -12.03 17.48
CA GLU A 305 4.68 -12.34 18.82
C GLU A 305 3.78 -11.76 19.92
N ALA A 306 3.27 -10.54 19.74
CA ALA A 306 2.32 -9.94 20.66
C ALA A 306 1.00 -10.72 20.70
N ALA A 307 0.48 -11.16 19.56
CA ALA A 307 -0.70 -12.01 19.47
C ALA A 307 -0.48 -13.37 20.16
N ALA A 308 0.67 -14.00 19.94
CA ALA A 308 1.02 -15.26 20.60
C ALA A 308 1.08 -15.10 22.13
N SER A 309 1.71 -14.03 22.62
CA SER A 309 1.77 -13.71 24.04
C SER A 309 0.39 -13.45 24.65
N PHE A 310 -0.47 -12.72 23.93
CA PHE A 310 -1.85 -12.49 24.33
C PHE A 310 -2.63 -13.82 24.44
N LEU A 311 -2.52 -14.69 23.45
CA LEU A 311 -3.22 -15.98 23.43
C LEU A 311 -2.73 -16.96 24.52
N ALA A 312 -1.46 -16.87 24.91
CA ALA A 312 -0.90 -17.67 26.01
C ALA A 312 -1.36 -17.19 27.40
N SER A 313 -1.86 -15.95 27.52
CA SER A 313 -2.36 -15.36 28.76
C SER A 313 -3.88 -15.53 28.97
N CYS A 314 -4.60 -15.99 27.95
CA CYS A 314 -6.03 -16.29 27.97
C CYS A 314 -6.29 -17.78 28.16
#